data_398e17aba67383ee5649e40f6254b526
#
_entry.id   398e17aba67383ee5649e40f6254b526
#
_cell.length_a   1.000
_cell.length_b   1.000
_cell.length_c   1.000
_cell.angle_alpha   90.00
_cell.angle_beta   90.00
_cell.angle_gamma   90.00
#
_symmetry.space_group_name_H-M   'P 1'
#
loop_
_entity.id
_entity.type
_entity.pdbx_description
1 polymer ?
#
loop_
_entity_poly.entity_id
_entity_poly.type
_entity_poly.pdbx_seq_one_letter_code
_entity_poly.pdbx_strand_id
1 'polypeptide(L)'
;MALDPAIVCQALTKRFGSLTALDTLDLAVPRGELFGFLGPNGAGKTTTIKLLTGLLRPTSGSATIGGFSITERPLDAKRLIGYVPDNPFLYEKLTGREFLSFMADLYSVAHAGRADKIDSLLARFDLAEKRDELIQGYSRGMRQKIALAGALIHDPSVVFLDEPTAGLDPKSARLMKDVLRSLCRGGAAVFVSTHILDVAERMCDRFGIINRGKLIATGTMDELRTLAASTNTSLEDIFLELTEGSGSGLTAPDLEAPSE
;
A
#
# COMPACT_ATOMS: atom_id res chain seq x y z
N MET A 1 -19.69 17.41 -0.58
CA MET A 1 -19.98 16.17 0.20
C MET A 1 -18.65 15.48 0.43
N ALA A 2 -18.26 15.28 1.67
CA ALA A 2 -17.08 14.45 1.97
C ALA A 2 -17.36 13.03 1.46
N LEU A 3 -16.49 12.50 0.59
CA LEU A 3 -16.58 11.12 0.11
C LEU A 3 -16.43 10.20 1.33
N ASP A 4 -17.33 9.22 1.43
CA ASP A 4 -17.28 8.21 2.49
C ASP A 4 -15.91 7.48 2.43
N PRO A 5 -15.13 7.43 3.52
CA PRO A 5 -13.77 6.90 3.46
C PRO A 5 -13.78 5.40 3.14
N ALA A 6 -12.88 5.00 2.24
CA ALA A 6 -12.70 3.60 1.87
C ALA A 6 -11.92 2.81 2.93
N ILE A 7 -11.01 3.48 3.63
CA ILE A 7 -10.18 2.92 4.71
C ILE A 7 -10.33 3.82 5.92
N VAL A 8 -10.63 3.25 7.09
CA VAL A 8 -10.65 3.98 8.37
C VAL A 8 -9.88 3.18 9.40
N CYS A 9 -8.96 3.82 10.11
CA CYS A 9 -8.28 3.30 11.28
C CYS A 9 -8.62 4.15 12.48
N GLN A 10 -8.88 3.53 13.63
CA GLN A 10 -9.17 4.19 14.90
C GLN A 10 -8.29 3.60 15.99
N ALA A 11 -7.30 4.38 16.44
CA ALA A 11 -6.30 3.99 17.42
C ALA A 11 -5.68 2.61 17.15
N LEU A 12 -5.51 2.25 15.85
CA LEU A 12 -5.06 0.93 15.43
C LEU A 12 -3.64 0.67 15.93
N THR A 13 -3.46 -0.38 16.73
CA THR A 13 -2.21 -0.67 17.41
C THR A 13 -1.78 -2.13 17.18
N LYS A 14 -0.48 -2.34 16.99
CA LYS A 14 0.11 -3.68 16.91
C LYS A 14 1.38 -3.78 17.74
N ARG A 15 1.39 -4.76 18.65
CA ARG A 15 2.56 -5.12 19.46
C ARG A 15 2.99 -6.56 19.17
N PHE A 16 4.29 -6.78 19.17
CA PHE A 16 4.93 -8.09 19.12
C PHE A 16 5.84 -8.22 20.34
N GLY A 17 5.34 -8.88 21.39
CA GLY A 17 6.02 -8.88 22.70
C GLY A 17 6.19 -7.44 23.22
N SER A 18 7.43 -7.03 23.46
CA SER A 18 7.79 -5.67 23.90
C SER A 18 7.84 -4.64 22.77
N LEU A 19 7.92 -5.07 21.51
CA LEU A 19 8.01 -4.17 20.36
C LEU A 19 6.62 -3.67 19.95
N THR A 20 6.42 -2.35 19.98
CA THR A 20 5.25 -1.70 19.38
C THR A 20 5.56 -1.35 17.92
N ALA A 21 5.05 -2.16 16.98
CA ALA A 21 5.29 -1.99 15.55
C ALA A 21 4.35 -0.97 14.89
N LEU A 22 3.16 -0.74 15.50
CA LEU A 22 2.22 0.32 15.14
C LEU A 22 1.57 0.82 16.43
N ASP A 23 1.57 2.12 16.62
CA ASP A 23 1.10 2.77 17.84
C ASP A 23 0.00 3.78 17.53
N THR A 24 -1.25 3.45 17.91
CA THR A 24 -2.43 4.32 17.87
C THR A 24 -2.62 5.04 16.53
N LEU A 25 -2.60 4.30 15.42
CA LEU A 25 -2.82 4.88 14.09
C LEU A 25 -4.28 5.30 13.94
N ASP A 26 -4.50 6.60 13.75
CA ASP A 26 -5.75 7.18 13.27
C ASP A 26 -5.56 7.65 11.82
N LEU A 27 -6.35 7.09 10.90
CA LEU A 27 -6.22 7.38 9.48
C LEU A 27 -7.56 7.20 8.76
N ALA A 28 -7.86 8.11 7.84
CA ALA A 28 -8.97 7.96 6.90
C ALA A 28 -8.48 8.21 5.47
N VAL A 29 -8.74 7.26 4.57
CA VAL A 29 -8.42 7.37 3.14
C VAL A 29 -9.73 7.36 2.35
N PRO A 30 -10.03 8.44 1.62
CA PRO A 30 -11.23 8.55 0.78
C PRO A 30 -11.22 7.57 -0.40
N ARG A 31 -12.40 7.36 -0.99
CA ARG A 31 -12.52 6.69 -2.29
C ARG A 31 -11.94 7.58 -3.40
N GLY A 32 -11.40 6.94 -4.44
CA GLY A 32 -10.84 7.64 -5.60
C GLY A 32 -9.48 8.31 -5.36
N GLU A 33 -8.85 8.07 -4.21
CA GLU A 33 -7.58 8.66 -3.84
C GLU A 33 -6.43 7.66 -3.96
N LEU A 34 -5.28 8.13 -4.44
CA LEU A 34 -4.03 7.42 -4.42
C LEU A 34 -3.20 7.93 -3.23
N PHE A 35 -3.21 7.16 -2.16
CA PHE A 35 -2.60 7.49 -0.88
C PHE A 35 -1.22 6.84 -0.74
N GLY A 36 -0.19 7.66 -0.48
CA GLY A 36 1.17 7.24 -0.20
C GLY A 36 1.43 7.12 1.30
N PHE A 37 1.82 5.93 1.78
CA PHE A 37 2.20 5.68 3.16
C PHE A 37 3.72 5.54 3.27
N LEU A 38 4.37 6.58 3.77
CA LEU A 38 5.80 6.84 3.63
C LEU A 38 6.53 6.68 4.95
N GLY A 39 7.71 6.08 4.91
CA GLY A 39 8.53 5.93 6.11
C GLY A 39 9.78 5.10 5.85
N PRO A 40 10.78 5.13 6.73
CA PRO A 40 11.97 4.31 6.61
C PRO A 40 11.65 2.83 6.79
N ASN A 41 12.63 1.98 6.50
CA ASN A 41 12.51 0.55 6.78
C ASN A 41 12.31 0.33 8.30
N GLY A 42 11.37 -0.56 8.64
CA GLY A 42 11.00 -0.80 10.03
C GLY A 42 10.04 0.23 10.64
N ALA A 43 9.59 1.26 9.91
CA ALA A 43 8.65 2.26 10.43
C ALA A 43 7.25 1.74 10.75
N GLY A 44 6.87 0.54 10.27
CA GLY A 44 5.55 -0.06 10.49
C GLY A 44 4.68 -0.17 9.22
N LYS A 45 5.17 0.25 8.04
CA LYS A 45 4.41 0.26 6.77
C LYS A 45 3.78 -1.11 6.43
N THR A 46 4.61 -2.13 6.28
CA THR A 46 4.16 -3.49 5.96
C THR A 46 3.27 -4.07 7.07
N THR A 47 3.53 -3.74 8.34
CA THR A 47 2.67 -4.14 9.46
C THR A 47 1.29 -3.54 9.34
N THR A 48 1.19 -2.26 8.98
CA THR A 48 -0.08 -1.56 8.74
C THR A 48 -0.85 -2.23 7.60
N ILE A 49 -0.21 -2.48 6.45
CA ILE A 49 -0.86 -3.16 5.33
C ILE A 49 -1.35 -4.56 5.75
N LYS A 50 -0.54 -5.34 6.47
CA LYS A 50 -0.94 -6.69 6.94
C LYS A 50 -2.13 -6.64 7.91
N LEU A 51 -2.25 -5.61 8.72
CA LEU A 51 -3.43 -5.40 9.57
C LEU A 51 -4.67 -5.09 8.72
N LEU A 52 -4.57 -4.12 7.80
CA LEU A 52 -5.68 -3.67 6.95
C LEU A 52 -6.17 -4.76 5.99
N THR A 53 -5.26 -5.63 5.53
CA THR A 53 -5.61 -6.80 4.70
C THR A 53 -6.08 -8.01 5.51
N GLY A 54 -6.11 -7.91 6.84
CA GLY A 54 -6.52 -9.00 7.74
C GLY A 54 -5.56 -10.20 7.75
N LEU A 55 -4.28 -9.99 7.40
CA LEU A 55 -3.20 -10.97 7.55
C LEU A 55 -2.63 -10.98 8.98
N LEU A 56 -2.79 -9.87 9.70
CA LEU A 56 -2.48 -9.75 11.12
C LEU A 56 -3.71 -9.26 11.88
N ARG A 57 -3.85 -9.71 13.13
CA ARG A 57 -4.86 -9.16 14.04
C ARG A 57 -4.26 -7.97 14.81
N PRO A 58 -5.01 -6.87 15.01
CA PRO A 58 -4.59 -5.78 15.86
C PRO A 58 -4.47 -6.23 17.32
N THR A 59 -3.62 -5.55 18.08
CA THR A 59 -3.54 -5.71 19.55
C THR A 59 -4.63 -4.91 20.23
N SER A 60 -4.92 -3.71 19.71
CA SER A 60 -6.04 -2.84 20.12
C SER A 60 -6.43 -1.89 18.99
N GLY A 61 -7.50 -1.15 19.16
CA GLY A 61 -8.07 -0.29 18.13
C GLY A 61 -8.83 -1.09 17.08
N SER A 62 -9.28 -0.40 16.04
CA SER A 62 -10.09 -0.98 14.97
C SER A 62 -9.73 -0.42 13.61
N ALA A 63 -10.09 -1.15 12.54
CA ALA A 63 -10.09 -0.60 11.19
C ALA A 63 -11.26 -1.17 10.38
N THR A 64 -11.71 -0.39 9.39
CA THR A 64 -12.73 -0.80 8.44
C THR A 64 -12.26 -0.58 7.00
N ILE A 65 -12.68 -1.48 6.11
CA ILE A 65 -12.48 -1.38 4.67
C ILE A 65 -13.85 -1.35 4.00
N GLY A 66 -14.17 -0.26 3.33
CA GLY A 66 -15.49 -0.07 2.72
C GLY A 66 -16.64 -0.20 3.73
N GLY A 67 -16.42 0.18 4.99
CA GLY A 67 -17.37 0.06 6.09
C GLY A 67 -17.38 -1.31 6.78
N PHE A 68 -16.62 -2.32 6.32
CA PHE A 68 -16.54 -3.63 6.96
C PHE A 68 -15.35 -3.73 7.90
N SER A 69 -15.59 -4.11 9.16
CA SER A 69 -14.56 -4.33 10.17
C SER A 69 -13.62 -5.47 9.74
N ILE A 70 -12.30 -5.21 9.80
CA ILE A 70 -11.26 -6.22 9.48
C ILE A 70 -11.22 -7.38 10.49
N THR A 71 -11.82 -7.22 11.66
CA THR A 71 -11.84 -8.22 12.74
C THR A 71 -13.17 -8.91 12.89
N GLU A 72 -14.29 -8.20 12.75
CA GLU A 72 -15.65 -8.74 12.93
C GLU A 72 -16.24 -9.30 11.63
N ARG A 73 -15.93 -8.66 10.50
CA ARG A 73 -16.39 -9.04 9.16
C ARG A 73 -15.22 -9.20 8.16
N PRO A 74 -14.20 -10.01 8.49
CA PRO A 74 -12.96 -10.07 7.72
C PRO A 74 -13.15 -10.57 6.28
N LEU A 75 -14.11 -11.47 6.03
CA LEU A 75 -14.36 -11.97 4.67
C LEU A 75 -15.02 -10.92 3.78
N ASP A 76 -15.92 -10.11 4.33
CA ASP A 76 -16.56 -9.02 3.60
C ASP A 76 -15.53 -7.92 3.26
N ALA A 77 -14.67 -7.56 4.22
CA ALA A 77 -13.55 -6.65 3.98
C ALA A 77 -12.60 -7.19 2.90
N LYS A 78 -12.20 -8.47 2.97
CA LYS A 78 -11.28 -9.11 2.01
C LYS A 78 -11.83 -9.16 0.58
N ARG A 79 -13.13 -9.29 0.40
CA ARG A 79 -13.77 -9.25 -0.93
C ARG A 79 -13.59 -7.91 -1.65
N LEU A 80 -13.39 -6.84 -0.89
CA LEU A 80 -13.17 -5.49 -1.41
C LEU A 80 -11.70 -5.17 -1.68
N ILE A 81 -10.77 -6.05 -1.31
CA ILE A 81 -9.33 -5.78 -1.28
C ILE A 81 -8.62 -6.49 -2.43
N GLY A 82 -7.83 -5.73 -3.19
CA GLY A 82 -6.70 -6.24 -3.96
C GLY A 82 -5.41 -5.97 -3.19
N TYR A 83 -4.53 -6.97 -3.05
CA TYR A 83 -3.26 -6.82 -2.34
C TYR A 83 -2.09 -7.39 -3.11
N VAL A 84 -1.03 -6.59 -3.24
CA VAL A 84 0.26 -7.01 -3.81
C VAL A 84 1.36 -6.69 -2.80
N PRO A 85 2.02 -7.70 -2.23
CA PRO A 85 3.18 -7.50 -1.35
C PRO A 85 4.42 -7.08 -2.18
N ASP A 86 5.47 -6.59 -1.50
CA ASP A 86 6.77 -6.26 -2.12
C ASP A 86 7.35 -7.44 -2.94
N ASN A 87 7.30 -8.64 -2.39
CA ASN A 87 7.67 -9.87 -3.08
C ASN A 87 6.43 -10.76 -3.26
N PRO A 88 5.74 -10.70 -4.40
CA PRO A 88 4.55 -11.51 -4.63
C PRO A 88 4.91 -12.99 -4.81
N PHE A 89 4.27 -13.84 -4.00
CA PHE A 89 4.33 -15.30 -4.20
C PHE A 89 3.41 -15.69 -5.35
N LEU A 90 4.00 -16.10 -6.47
CA LEU A 90 3.28 -16.51 -7.67
C LEU A 90 3.38 -18.03 -7.86
N TYR A 91 2.35 -18.62 -8.44
CA TYR A 91 2.37 -20.02 -8.86
C TYR A 91 3.18 -20.16 -10.14
N GLU A 92 4.50 -20.33 -10.01
CA GLU A 92 5.47 -20.28 -11.10
C GLU A 92 5.24 -21.35 -12.19
N LYS A 93 4.52 -22.42 -11.88
CA LYS A 93 4.16 -23.50 -12.81
C LYS A 93 2.87 -23.25 -13.59
N LEU A 94 2.21 -22.12 -13.33
CA LEU A 94 1.09 -21.65 -14.13
C LEU A 94 1.57 -20.68 -15.21
N THR A 95 0.84 -20.63 -16.32
CA THR A 95 0.94 -19.55 -17.29
C THR A 95 0.26 -18.28 -16.75
N GLY A 96 0.51 -17.12 -17.36
CA GLY A 96 -0.15 -15.89 -16.97
C GLY A 96 -1.69 -15.99 -17.05
N ARG A 97 -2.21 -16.64 -18.08
CA ARG A 97 -3.66 -16.89 -18.27
C ARG A 97 -4.22 -17.82 -17.19
N GLU A 98 -3.55 -18.94 -16.92
CA GLU A 98 -3.97 -19.89 -15.89
C GLU A 98 -3.96 -19.26 -14.51
N PHE A 99 -2.94 -18.45 -14.20
CA PHE A 99 -2.87 -17.72 -12.94
C PHE A 99 -4.05 -16.77 -12.77
N LEU A 100 -4.40 -15.96 -13.79
CA LEU A 100 -5.56 -15.08 -13.70
C LEU A 100 -6.87 -15.83 -13.64
N SER A 101 -7.00 -16.97 -14.30
CA SER A 101 -8.17 -17.86 -14.19
C SER A 101 -8.31 -18.42 -12.77
N PHE A 102 -7.20 -18.88 -12.18
CA PHE A 102 -7.16 -19.33 -10.79
C PHE A 102 -7.58 -18.23 -9.81
N MET A 103 -7.05 -17.01 -9.99
CA MET A 103 -7.44 -15.87 -9.16
C MET A 103 -8.92 -15.53 -9.32
N ALA A 104 -9.46 -15.62 -10.54
CA ALA A 104 -10.87 -15.39 -10.81
C ALA A 104 -11.77 -16.43 -10.09
N ASP A 105 -11.35 -17.70 -10.06
CA ASP A 105 -12.06 -18.75 -9.31
C ASP A 105 -12.02 -18.48 -7.80
N LEU A 106 -10.86 -18.10 -7.27
CA LEU A 106 -10.68 -17.82 -5.85
C LEU A 106 -11.61 -16.69 -5.36
N TYR A 107 -11.80 -15.65 -6.19
CA TYR A 107 -12.70 -14.53 -5.88
C TYR A 107 -14.12 -14.72 -6.40
N SER A 108 -14.47 -15.92 -6.91
CA SER A 108 -15.80 -16.25 -7.43
C SER A 108 -16.28 -15.29 -8.53
N VAL A 109 -15.36 -14.83 -9.39
CA VAL A 109 -15.70 -14.01 -10.57
C VAL A 109 -16.56 -14.85 -11.52
N ALA A 110 -17.67 -14.29 -12.01
CA ALA A 110 -18.59 -14.99 -12.89
C ALA A 110 -17.89 -15.53 -14.15
N HIS A 111 -18.27 -16.73 -14.61
CA HIS A 111 -17.69 -17.33 -15.81
C HIS A 111 -18.01 -16.53 -17.09
N ALA A 112 -19.21 -15.91 -17.15
CA ALA A 112 -19.60 -15.08 -18.27
C ALA A 112 -18.69 -13.84 -18.39
N GLY A 113 -18.03 -13.65 -19.54
CA GLY A 113 -17.11 -12.55 -19.80
C GLY A 113 -15.74 -12.65 -19.11
N ARG A 114 -15.47 -13.73 -18.34
CA ARG A 114 -14.19 -13.91 -17.62
C ARG A 114 -13.00 -13.97 -18.56
N ALA A 115 -13.12 -14.67 -19.69
CA ALA A 115 -12.05 -14.79 -20.69
C ALA A 115 -11.66 -13.41 -21.24
N ASP A 116 -12.64 -12.61 -21.62
CA ASP A 116 -12.42 -11.24 -22.14
C ASP A 116 -11.78 -10.34 -21.08
N LYS A 117 -12.20 -10.48 -19.79
CA LYS A 117 -11.62 -9.75 -18.67
C LYS A 117 -10.17 -10.12 -18.44
N ILE A 118 -9.82 -11.42 -18.51
CA ILE A 118 -8.44 -11.91 -18.37
C ILE A 118 -7.59 -11.34 -19.53
N ASP A 119 -8.06 -11.45 -20.77
CA ASP A 119 -7.32 -10.93 -21.94
C ASP A 119 -7.17 -9.41 -21.88
N SER A 120 -8.17 -8.68 -21.42
CA SER A 120 -8.10 -7.23 -21.19
C SER A 120 -7.05 -6.86 -20.12
N LEU A 121 -6.99 -7.59 -19.01
CA LEU A 121 -5.98 -7.36 -17.98
C LEU A 121 -4.57 -7.68 -18.50
N LEU A 122 -4.38 -8.80 -19.20
CA LEU A 122 -3.09 -9.14 -19.80
C LEU A 122 -2.63 -8.07 -20.78
N ALA A 123 -3.52 -7.56 -21.62
CA ALA A 123 -3.23 -6.47 -22.55
C ALA A 123 -2.88 -5.17 -21.82
N ARG A 124 -3.66 -4.81 -20.78
CA ARG A 124 -3.44 -3.61 -19.96
C ARG A 124 -2.06 -3.57 -19.29
N PHE A 125 -1.50 -4.73 -18.98
CA PHE A 125 -0.18 -4.87 -18.36
C PHE A 125 0.96 -5.20 -19.33
N ASP A 126 0.76 -5.12 -20.65
CA ASP A 126 1.73 -5.51 -21.68
C ASP A 126 2.19 -6.98 -21.51
N LEU A 127 1.28 -7.89 -21.17
CA LEU A 127 1.55 -9.32 -20.99
C LEU A 127 0.80 -10.21 -22.00
N ALA A 128 0.08 -9.63 -22.96
CA ALA A 128 -0.76 -10.38 -23.90
C ALA A 128 0.04 -11.42 -24.74
N GLU A 129 1.24 -11.06 -25.19
CA GLU A 129 2.12 -11.96 -25.97
C GLU A 129 2.75 -13.06 -25.09
N LYS A 130 2.83 -12.85 -23.78
CA LYS A 130 3.45 -13.75 -22.80
C LYS A 130 2.43 -14.55 -21.99
N ARG A 131 1.14 -14.42 -22.31
CA ARG A 131 0.03 -14.98 -21.56
C ARG A 131 0.06 -16.50 -21.36
N ASP A 132 0.60 -17.22 -22.35
CA ASP A 132 0.66 -18.69 -22.37
C ASP A 132 2.07 -19.22 -21.99
N GLU A 133 3.01 -18.33 -21.64
CA GLU A 133 4.31 -18.70 -21.08
C GLU A 133 4.21 -18.88 -19.55
N LEU A 134 5.00 -19.83 -19.02
CA LEU A 134 5.05 -20.07 -17.58
C LEU A 134 5.60 -18.86 -16.81
N ILE A 135 4.99 -18.52 -15.67
CA ILE A 135 5.39 -17.40 -14.81
C ILE A 135 6.84 -17.56 -14.31
N GLN A 136 7.37 -18.79 -14.20
CA GLN A 136 8.78 -19.00 -13.84
C GLN A 136 9.75 -18.29 -14.79
N GLY A 137 9.37 -18.10 -16.06
CA GLY A 137 10.15 -17.38 -17.07
C GLY A 137 9.95 -15.85 -17.08
N TYR A 138 9.04 -15.33 -16.25
CA TYR A 138 8.76 -13.91 -16.22
C TYR A 138 9.89 -13.12 -15.53
N SER A 139 10.24 -11.97 -16.10
CA SER A 139 11.11 -11.00 -15.43
C SER A 139 10.47 -10.46 -14.14
N ARG A 140 11.25 -9.83 -13.25
CA ARG A 140 10.73 -9.19 -12.04
C ARG A 140 9.58 -8.23 -12.34
N GLY A 141 9.72 -7.38 -13.36
CA GLY A 141 8.67 -6.46 -13.77
C GLY A 141 7.41 -7.17 -14.29
N MET A 142 7.55 -8.26 -15.05
CA MET A 142 6.40 -9.06 -15.48
C MET A 142 5.72 -9.76 -14.30
N ARG A 143 6.47 -10.26 -13.31
CA ARG A 143 5.94 -10.85 -12.08
C ARG A 143 5.13 -9.85 -11.28
N GLN A 144 5.61 -8.61 -11.15
CA GLN A 144 4.88 -7.54 -10.47
C GLN A 144 3.58 -7.17 -11.22
N LYS A 145 3.65 -7.08 -12.55
CA LYS A 145 2.48 -6.80 -13.40
C LYS A 145 1.40 -7.88 -13.31
N ILE A 146 1.78 -9.17 -13.39
CA ILE A 146 0.80 -10.27 -13.30
C ILE A 146 0.23 -10.40 -11.88
N ALA A 147 1.00 -10.11 -10.84
CA ALA A 147 0.52 -10.07 -9.46
C ALA A 147 -0.56 -8.99 -9.29
N LEU A 148 -0.32 -7.78 -9.83
CA LEU A 148 -1.31 -6.71 -9.79
C LEU A 148 -2.53 -7.06 -10.65
N ALA A 149 -2.35 -7.63 -11.85
CA ALA A 149 -3.47 -8.09 -12.66
C ALA A 149 -4.36 -9.10 -11.91
N GLY A 150 -3.75 -10.05 -11.20
CA GLY A 150 -4.46 -11.01 -10.34
C GLY A 150 -5.20 -10.33 -9.17
N ALA A 151 -4.57 -9.32 -8.53
CA ALA A 151 -5.20 -8.56 -7.46
C ALA A 151 -6.39 -7.72 -7.94
N LEU A 152 -6.47 -7.40 -9.24
CA LEU A 152 -7.53 -6.59 -9.85
C LEU A 152 -8.65 -7.41 -10.50
N ILE A 153 -8.53 -8.74 -10.60
CA ILE A 153 -9.46 -9.59 -11.37
C ILE A 153 -10.91 -9.51 -10.88
N HIS A 154 -11.14 -9.19 -9.61
CA HIS A 154 -12.44 -9.12 -8.97
C HIS A 154 -12.96 -7.69 -8.76
N ASP A 155 -12.35 -6.67 -9.42
CA ASP A 155 -12.69 -5.24 -9.33
C ASP A 155 -12.72 -4.72 -7.88
N PRO A 156 -11.60 -4.80 -7.14
CA PRO A 156 -11.57 -4.37 -5.76
C PRO A 156 -11.83 -2.87 -5.62
N SER A 157 -12.52 -2.49 -4.55
CA SER A 157 -12.73 -1.06 -4.22
C SER A 157 -11.57 -0.44 -3.45
N VAL A 158 -10.66 -1.27 -2.91
CA VAL A 158 -9.44 -0.85 -2.22
C VAL A 158 -8.27 -1.70 -2.68
N VAL A 159 -7.16 -1.08 -3.05
CA VAL A 159 -5.95 -1.78 -3.48
C VAL A 159 -4.78 -1.40 -2.58
N PHE A 160 -4.16 -2.39 -1.95
CA PHE A 160 -2.96 -2.23 -1.14
C PHE A 160 -1.73 -2.72 -1.92
N LEU A 161 -0.69 -1.90 -1.94
CA LEU A 161 0.57 -2.19 -2.64
C LEU A 161 1.75 -1.90 -1.71
N ASP A 162 2.58 -2.90 -1.50
CA ASP A 162 3.80 -2.75 -0.69
C ASP A 162 4.99 -2.63 -1.65
N GLU A 163 5.64 -1.45 -1.70
CA GLU A 163 6.79 -1.11 -2.55
C GLU A 163 6.60 -1.45 -4.06
N PRO A 164 5.48 -1.07 -4.71
CA PRO A 164 5.10 -1.59 -6.02
C PRO A 164 6.03 -1.20 -7.17
N THR A 165 6.85 -0.18 -7.01
CA THR A 165 7.77 0.32 -8.06
C THR A 165 9.22 -0.03 -7.82
N ALA A 166 9.54 -0.69 -6.70
CA ALA A 166 10.91 -1.03 -6.36
C ALA A 166 11.54 -1.99 -7.39
N GLY A 167 12.63 -1.56 -8.03
CA GLY A 167 13.37 -2.34 -9.02
C GLY A 167 12.66 -2.54 -10.36
N LEU A 168 11.63 -1.75 -10.67
CA LEU A 168 11.04 -1.68 -11.99
C LEU A 168 11.85 -0.76 -12.93
N ASP A 169 11.86 -1.12 -14.21
CA ASP A 169 12.32 -0.21 -15.24
C ASP A 169 11.38 1.00 -15.41
N PRO A 170 11.84 2.14 -15.98
CA PRO A 170 11.03 3.34 -16.09
C PRO A 170 9.71 3.16 -16.85
N LYS A 171 9.68 2.28 -17.88
CA LYS A 171 8.46 2.00 -18.66
C LYS A 171 7.44 1.26 -17.79
N SER A 172 7.88 0.23 -17.06
CA SER A 172 7.02 -0.54 -16.16
C SER A 172 6.51 0.30 -14.98
N ALA A 173 7.36 1.17 -14.41
CA ALA A 173 6.94 2.10 -13.34
C ALA A 173 5.89 3.10 -13.83
N ARG A 174 6.04 3.64 -15.06
CA ARG A 174 5.04 4.53 -15.67
C ARG A 174 3.71 3.82 -15.91
N LEU A 175 3.74 2.62 -16.50
CA LEU A 175 2.54 1.80 -16.70
C LEU A 175 1.81 1.54 -15.37
N MET A 176 2.56 1.17 -14.33
CA MET A 176 2.03 0.96 -12.98
C MET A 176 1.29 2.20 -12.50
N LYS A 177 1.92 3.37 -12.55
CA LYS A 177 1.31 4.65 -12.19
C LYS A 177 0.02 4.90 -12.96
N ASP A 178 0.02 4.73 -14.28
CA ASP A 178 -1.14 5.00 -15.14
C ASP A 178 -2.31 4.07 -14.79
N VAL A 179 -2.02 2.79 -14.50
CA VAL A 179 -3.02 1.82 -14.04
C VAL A 179 -3.62 2.25 -12.69
N LEU A 180 -2.78 2.59 -11.70
CA LEU A 180 -3.24 2.99 -10.37
C LEU A 180 -4.08 4.28 -10.43
N ARG A 181 -3.66 5.27 -11.20
CA ARG A 181 -4.45 6.48 -11.45
C ARG A 181 -5.80 6.19 -12.12
N SER A 182 -5.82 5.23 -13.05
CA SER A 182 -7.08 4.80 -13.68
C SER A 182 -8.03 4.14 -12.69
N LEU A 183 -7.53 3.36 -11.72
CA LEU A 183 -8.34 2.77 -10.65
C LEU A 183 -8.96 3.85 -9.74
N CYS A 184 -8.17 4.85 -9.35
CA CYS A 184 -8.66 5.97 -8.55
C CYS A 184 -9.76 6.76 -9.29
N ARG A 185 -9.58 7.02 -10.59
CA ARG A 185 -10.63 7.64 -11.41
C ARG A 185 -11.91 6.79 -11.50
N GLY A 186 -11.78 5.48 -11.40
CA GLY A 186 -12.91 4.54 -11.29
C GLY A 186 -13.53 4.46 -9.89
N GLY A 187 -13.05 5.24 -8.92
CA GLY A 187 -13.58 5.31 -7.56
C GLY A 187 -12.93 4.34 -6.57
N ALA A 188 -11.94 3.55 -6.96
CA ALA A 188 -11.18 2.73 -6.02
C ALA A 188 -10.20 3.59 -5.20
N ALA A 189 -10.00 3.25 -3.93
CA ALA A 189 -8.91 3.80 -3.14
C ALA A 189 -7.66 2.95 -3.34
N VAL A 190 -6.52 3.59 -3.54
CA VAL A 190 -5.23 2.91 -3.69
C VAL A 190 -4.29 3.35 -2.57
N PHE A 191 -3.81 2.39 -1.78
CA PHE A 191 -2.88 2.60 -0.68
C PHE A 191 -1.52 2.01 -1.04
N VAL A 192 -0.51 2.86 -1.20
CA VAL A 192 0.85 2.48 -1.57
C VAL A 192 1.78 2.73 -0.41
N SER A 193 2.49 1.71 0.07
CA SER A 193 3.65 1.92 0.94
C SER A 193 4.91 2.06 0.10
N THR A 194 5.74 3.03 0.45
CA THR A 194 7.07 3.15 -0.16
C THR A 194 8.04 3.96 0.72
N HIS A 195 9.33 3.75 0.50
CA HIS A 195 10.40 4.56 1.04
C HIS A 195 11.03 5.47 -0.03
N ILE A 196 10.57 5.38 -1.29
CA ILE A 196 11.10 6.18 -2.42
C ILE A 196 10.22 7.43 -2.56
N LEU A 197 10.65 8.51 -1.93
CA LEU A 197 9.86 9.75 -1.78
C LEU A 197 9.59 10.44 -3.11
N ASP A 198 10.58 10.54 -3.99
CA ASP A 198 10.45 11.08 -5.34
C ASP A 198 9.34 10.41 -6.18
N VAL A 199 9.22 9.08 -6.06
CA VAL A 199 8.20 8.31 -6.77
C VAL A 199 6.82 8.61 -6.17
N ALA A 200 6.74 8.63 -4.84
CA ALA A 200 5.51 8.94 -4.13
C ALA A 200 5.00 10.34 -4.48
N GLU A 201 5.86 11.36 -4.44
CA GLU A 201 5.52 12.76 -4.75
C GLU A 201 4.88 12.91 -6.14
N ARG A 202 5.42 12.19 -7.14
CA ARG A 202 4.89 12.21 -8.52
C ARG A 202 3.64 11.36 -8.72
N MET A 203 3.34 10.46 -7.78
CA MET A 203 2.31 9.45 -7.98
C MET A 203 1.08 9.68 -7.09
N CYS A 204 1.26 10.06 -5.84
CA CYS A 204 0.19 10.09 -4.84
C CYS A 204 -0.52 11.45 -4.77
N ASP A 205 -1.77 11.44 -4.30
CA ASP A 205 -2.58 12.64 -4.09
C ASP A 205 -2.43 13.17 -2.66
N ARG A 206 -2.32 12.23 -1.70
CA ARG A 206 -2.11 12.50 -0.28
C ARG A 206 -1.09 11.53 0.28
N PHE A 207 -0.52 11.92 1.40
CA PHE A 207 0.57 11.20 2.06
C PHE A 207 0.29 11.01 3.54
N GLY A 208 0.73 9.89 4.08
CA GLY A 208 0.87 9.66 5.51
C GLY A 208 2.33 9.33 5.81
N ILE A 209 2.98 10.11 6.65
CA ILE A 209 4.37 9.91 7.07
C ILE A 209 4.36 9.14 8.37
N ILE A 210 4.95 7.93 8.36
CA ILE A 210 5.07 7.08 9.54
C ILE A 210 6.54 6.95 9.94
N ASN A 211 6.81 7.07 11.23
CA ASN A 211 8.12 6.81 11.81
C ASN A 211 7.97 6.08 13.16
N ARG A 212 8.77 5.02 13.37
CA ARG A 212 8.76 4.21 14.61
C ARG A 212 7.35 3.79 15.07
N GLY A 213 6.52 3.39 14.13
CA GLY A 213 5.14 2.95 14.39
C GLY A 213 4.12 4.06 14.59
N LYS A 214 4.50 5.32 14.54
CA LYS A 214 3.60 6.47 14.73
C LYS A 214 3.39 7.24 13.44
N LEU A 215 2.15 7.62 13.16
CA LEU A 215 1.81 8.58 12.11
C LEU A 215 2.26 9.97 12.57
N ILE A 216 3.20 10.57 11.84
CA ILE A 216 3.78 11.88 12.17
C ILE A 216 2.98 13.00 11.51
N ALA A 217 2.60 12.81 10.26
CA ALA A 217 1.83 13.78 9.48
C ALA A 217 0.98 13.09 8.44
N THR A 218 -0.12 13.72 8.04
CA THR A 218 -0.92 13.31 6.89
C THR A 218 -1.45 14.54 6.17
N GLY A 219 -1.47 14.51 4.84
CA GLY A 219 -1.96 15.62 4.04
C GLY A 219 -1.62 15.50 2.56
N THR A 220 -2.12 16.44 1.77
CA THR A 220 -1.65 16.73 0.42
C THR A 220 -0.24 17.32 0.48
N MET A 221 0.43 17.44 -0.67
CA MET A 221 1.77 18.06 -0.71
C MET A 221 1.74 19.50 -0.17
N ASP A 222 0.71 20.27 -0.47
CA ASP A 222 0.59 21.67 -0.01
C ASP A 222 0.31 21.76 1.50
N GLU A 223 -0.50 20.83 2.04
CA GLU A 223 -0.73 20.72 3.49
C GLU A 223 0.56 20.34 4.24
N LEU A 224 1.34 19.40 3.71
CA LEU A 224 2.62 18.99 4.31
C LEU A 224 3.66 20.10 4.24
N ARG A 225 3.74 20.86 3.14
CA ARG A 225 4.59 22.06 3.03
C ARG A 225 4.24 23.12 4.07
N THR A 226 2.94 23.31 4.32
CA THR A 226 2.47 24.24 5.34
C THR A 226 2.88 23.80 6.75
N LEU A 227 2.80 22.50 7.05
CA LEU A 227 3.23 21.92 8.32
C LEU A 227 4.74 22.07 8.57
N ALA A 228 5.56 21.94 7.52
CA ALA A 228 7.00 22.09 7.58
C ALA A 228 7.46 23.57 7.48
N ALA A 229 6.54 24.54 7.52
CA ALA A 229 6.80 25.97 7.35
C ALA A 229 7.66 26.33 6.12
N SER A 230 7.63 25.50 5.07
CA SER A 230 8.50 25.57 3.90
C SER A 230 7.68 25.73 2.63
N THR A 231 7.99 26.71 1.79
CA THR A 231 7.18 27.06 0.63
C THR A 231 7.59 26.43 -0.71
N ASN A 232 8.73 25.75 -0.79
CA ASN A 232 9.21 25.15 -2.06
C ASN A 232 10.05 23.88 -1.87
N THR A 233 9.77 23.13 -0.83
CA THR A 233 10.54 21.98 -0.39
C THR A 233 10.02 20.69 -1.03
N SER A 234 10.91 19.77 -1.37
CA SER A 234 10.57 18.42 -1.83
C SER A 234 9.92 17.62 -0.70
N LEU A 235 9.22 16.54 -1.07
CA LEU A 235 8.68 15.60 -0.08
C LEU A 235 9.81 14.98 0.79
N GLU A 236 11.02 14.86 0.24
CA GLU A 236 12.20 14.36 0.95
C GLU A 236 12.64 15.32 2.05
N ASP A 237 12.74 16.61 1.76
CA ASP A 237 13.12 17.63 2.76
C ASP A 237 12.07 17.69 3.89
N ILE A 238 10.79 17.69 3.55
CA ILE A 238 9.69 17.67 4.53
C ILE A 238 9.79 16.42 5.40
N PHE A 239 10.05 15.26 4.79
CA PHE A 239 10.17 14.00 5.49
C PHE A 239 11.32 14.03 6.49
N LEU A 240 12.49 14.55 6.11
CA LEU A 240 13.66 14.68 6.98
C LEU A 240 13.36 15.63 8.14
N GLU A 241 12.79 16.81 7.87
CA GLU A 241 12.43 17.79 8.90
C GLU A 241 11.46 17.21 9.94
N LEU A 242 10.40 16.54 9.50
CA LEU A 242 9.38 15.96 10.39
C LEU A 242 9.90 14.74 11.17
N THR A 243 10.84 13.98 10.61
CA THR A 243 11.39 12.78 11.27
C THR A 243 12.59 13.07 12.16
N GLU A 244 13.42 14.05 11.84
CA GLU A 244 14.59 14.48 12.63
C GLU A 244 14.17 15.42 13.77
N GLY A 245 13.23 16.34 13.54
CA GLY A 245 12.66 17.22 14.56
C GLY A 245 11.96 16.48 15.70
N SER A 246 11.51 15.25 15.46
CA SER A 246 10.93 14.36 16.50
C SER A 246 12.00 13.69 17.39
N GLY A 247 13.30 13.86 17.09
CA GLY A 247 14.42 13.22 17.80
C GLY A 247 15.17 14.12 18.78
N SER A 248 14.92 15.44 18.81
CA SER A 248 15.69 16.40 19.62
C SER A 248 15.13 16.69 21.01
N GLY A 249 14.30 15.82 21.53
CA GLY A 249 13.76 15.98 22.88
C GLY A 249 14.04 14.78 23.78
N LEU A 250 15.32 14.53 24.14
CA LEU A 250 15.75 13.85 25.38
C LEU A 250 17.27 13.63 25.31
N THR A 251 18.02 14.64 25.69
CA THR A 251 19.36 14.44 26.23
C THR A 251 19.19 13.71 27.57
N ALA A 252 19.69 12.48 27.64
CA ALA A 252 19.87 11.79 28.91
C ALA A 252 20.86 12.58 29.78
N PRO A 253 20.62 12.75 31.08
CA PRO A 253 21.62 13.35 31.98
C PRO A 253 22.81 12.40 32.13
N ASP A 254 24.00 13.00 32.14
CA ASP A 254 25.27 12.35 32.42
C ASP A 254 25.17 11.47 33.69
N LEU A 255 25.39 10.16 33.51
CA LEU A 255 25.74 9.29 34.62
C LEU A 255 27.26 9.35 34.80
N GLU A 256 27.70 10.22 35.67
CA GLU A 256 29.04 10.16 36.25
C GLU A 256 29.21 8.78 36.94
N ALA A 257 30.24 8.09 36.54
CA ALA A 257 30.68 6.88 37.21
C ALA A 257 31.35 7.29 38.56
N PRO A 258 31.03 6.66 39.69
CA PRO A 258 31.82 6.84 40.91
C PRO A 258 33.15 6.12 40.76
N SER A 259 34.22 6.90 40.99
CA SER A 259 35.58 6.42 41.29
C SER A 259 35.59 5.72 42.64
N GLU A 260 36.02 4.48 42.69
CA GLU A 260 36.96 3.78 43.58
C GLU A 260 36.74 2.26 43.49
#